data_3a4270556158225ab8f7ed6076318827
#
_entry.id   3a4270556158225ab8f7ed6076318827
#
_cell.length_a   1.000
_cell.length_b   1.000
_cell.length_c   1.000
_cell.angle_alpha   90.00
_cell.angle_beta   90.00
_cell.angle_gamma   90.00
#
_symmetry.space_group_name_H-M   'P 1'
#
loop_
_entity.id
_entity.type
_entity.pdbx_description
1 polymer ?
#
loop_
_entity_poly.entity_id
_entity_poly.type
_entity_poly.pdbx_seq_one_letter_code
_entity_poly.pdbx_strand_id
1 'polypeptide(L)'
;MNVLDKVLTLRPGNTVARVGAGSRVPLLNPRELLRALAEAPVALPCLPVQAKGALPGLLRAARSEDALLGLACPHPLSDRGAPERFVVAAHQAAAEAEHARPLFLQAGPIRVARADADTLDALKDGIYRVVDAGFSLVSLDLSRLDSYEAVEAVNALVAPVTERELALELTGPAASGGFVDAYRTLLEGLRQWKVPVDFVRVPESALGEGEPDVRLLRSLVELAAEYDAVLSVGEAGATLAGGLPTYVAAGVRKVDCVGGFERLSLGAWPLDVRASVEEKAAAAGLPAGQLLSVLEEQLPPLDDAAREKLEALSFMEATEVLAALGATRTGQASLRFLAEKRGD
;
A
#
# COMPACT_ATOMS: atom_id res chain seq x y z
N MET A 1 -23.75 -18.91 -10.23
CA MET A 1 -22.59 -18.00 -10.28
C MET A 1 -21.53 -18.57 -9.35
N ASN A 2 -20.29 -18.77 -9.81
CA ASN A 2 -19.25 -19.31 -8.94
C ASN A 2 -18.78 -18.26 -7.91
N VAL A 3 -17.98 -18.67 -6.90
CA VAL A 3 -17.48 -17.78 -5.83
C VAL A 3 -16.76 -16.55 -6.41
N LEU A 4 -15.86 -16.76 -7.34
CA LEU A 4 -15.09 -15.68 -7.97
C LEU A 4 -16.01 -14.69 -8.71
N ASP A 5 -17.00 -15.17 -9.46
CA ASP A 5 -17.93 -14.31 -10.19
C ASP A 5 -18.71 -13.36 -9.28
N LYS A 6 -19.12 -13.86 -8.10
CA LYS A 6 -19.77 -13.02 -7.08
C LYS A 6 -18.83 -11.93 -6.56
N VAL A 7 -17.57 -12.30 -6.25
CA VAL A 7 -16.59 -11.36 -5.72
C VAL A 7 -16.18 -10.31 -6.75
N LEU A 8 -16.08 -10.66 -8.02
CA LEU A 8 -15.77 -9.70 -9.09
C LEU A 8 -16.77 -8.54 -9.19
N THR A 9 -17.99 -8.70 -8.68
CA THR A 9 -18.98 -7.63 -8.63
C THR A 9 -18.71 -6.60 -7.51
N LEU A 10 -17.78 -6.89 -6.59
CA LEU A 10 -17.37 -5.99 -5.50
C LEU A 10 -16.19 -5.08 -5.90
N ARG A 11 -15.67 -5.23 -7.11
CA ARG A 11 -14.59 -4.37 -7.60
C ARG A 11 -15.04 -2.92 -7.62
N PRO A 12 -14.22 -1.96 -7.16
CA PRO A 12 -14.53 -0.54 -7.26
C PRO A 12 -14.84 -0.12 -8.71
N GLY A 13 -15.79 0.80 -8.88
CA GLY A 13 -16.22 1.24 -10.20
C GLY A 13 -15.10 1.84 -11.06
N ASN A 14 -14.20 2.61 -10.45
CA ASN A 14 -13.00 3.16 -11.10
C ASN A 14 -12.06 2.05 -11.59
N THR A 15 -11.85 1.00 -10.78
CA THR A 15 -11.05 -0.17 -11.16
C THR A 15 -11.69 -0.89 -12.35
N VAL A 16 -13.02 -1.15 -12.31
CA VAL A 16 -13.74 -1.78 -13.43
C VAL A 16 -13.65 -0.94 -14.70
N ALA A 17 -13.77 0.38 -14.59
CA ALA A 17 -13.63 1.29 -15.72
C ALA A 17 -12.24 1.21 -16.37
N ARG A 18 -11.20 0.98 -15.57
CA ARG A 18 -9.80 0.88 -16.04
C ARG A 18 -9.46 -0.47 -16.64
N VAL A 19 -9.76 -1.57 -15.94
CA VAL A 19 -9.32 -2.92 -16.33
C VAL A 19 -10.35 -3.68 -17.17
N GLY A 20 -11.54 -3.13 -17.32
CA GLY A 20 -12.67 -3.74 -18.05
C GLY A 20 -13.51 -4.70 -17.21
N ALA A 21 -14.81 -4.73 -17.49
CA ALA A 21 -15.76 -5.60 -16.79
C ALA A 21 -15.45 -7.11 -16.99
N GLY A 22 -14.87 -7.47 -18.13
CA GLY A 22 -14.48 -8.86 -18.44
C GLY A 22 -13.25 -9.38 -17.72
N SER A 23 -12.49 -8.51 -17.02
CA SER A 23 -11.33 -8.95 -16.24
C SER A 23 -11.71 -9.94 -15.15
N ARG A 24 -10.90 -11.00 -15.00
CA ARG A 24 -11.06 -12.06 -13.98
C ARG A 24 -10.21 -11.82 -12.74
N VAL A 25 -9.43 -10.73 -12.69
CA VAL A 25 -8.58 -10.37 -11.56
C VAL A 25 -9.43 -9.71 -10.47
N PRO A 26 -9.45 -10.24 -9.23
CA PRO A 26 -10.26 -9.69 -8.14
C PRO A 26 -9.53 -8.52 -7.44
N LEU A 27 -9.49 -7.36 -8.11
CA LEU A 27 -8.99 -6.10 -7.57
C LEU A 27 -10.07 -5.49 -6.68
N LEU A 28 -9.89 -5.52 -5.37
CA LEU A 28 -10.91 -5.18 -4.38
C LEU A 28 -10.54 -3.94 -3.56
N ASN A 29 -11.55 -3.36 -2.91
CA ASN A 29 -11.30 -2.36 -1.88
C ASN A 29 -10.75 -3.05 -0.62
N PRO A 30 -9.65 -2.57 0.00
CA PRO A 30 -9.11 -3.18 1.22
C PRO A 30 -10.08 -3.15 2.40
N ARG A 31 -11.11 -2.28 2.43
CA ARG A 31 -12.20 -2.33 3.41
C ARG A 31 -12.92 -3.68 3.40
N GLU A 32 -13.19 -4.21 2.20
CA GLU A 32 -13.85 -5.53 2.07
C GLU A 32 -12.95 -6.66 2.59
N LEU A 33 -11.64 -6.53 2.36
CA LEU A 33 -10.66 -7.50 2.84
C LEU A 33 -10.51 -7.45 4.36
N LEU A 34 -10.52 -6.27 4.97
CA LEU A 34 -10.54 -6.12 6.43
C LEU A 34 -11.77 -6.78 7.05
N ARG A 35 -12.95 -6.60 6.44
CA ARG A 35 -14.18 -7.26 6.90
C ARG A 35 -14.10 -8.78 6.79
N ALA A 36 -13.53 -9.29 5.70
CA ALA A 36 -13.36 -10.73 5.50
C ALA A 36 -12.40 -11.37 6.50
N LEU A 37 -11.49 -10.58 7.06
CA LEU A 37 -10.46 -11.02 7.99
C LEU A 37 -10.64 -10.46 9.41
N ALA A 38 -11.84 -9.96 9.76
CA ALA A 38 -12.08 -9.29 11.04
C ALA A 38 -11.65 -10.12 12.25
N GLU A 39 -11.97 -11.42 12.22
CA GLU A 39 -11.69 -12.37 13.30
C GLU A 39 -10.32 -13.08 13.20
N ALA A 40 -9.56 -12.82 12.12
CA ALA A 40 -8.28 -13.48 11.90
C ALA A 40 -7.12 -12.64 12.46
N PRO A 41 -6.12 -13.26 13.11
CA PRO A 41 -4.91 -12.58 13.55
C PRO A 41 -3.97 -12.37 12.35
N VAL A 42 -4.32 -11.46 11.47
CA VAL A 42 -3.62 -11.17 10.23
C VAL A 42 -3.57 -9.68 9.95
N ALA A 43 -2.47 -9.20 9.40
CA ALA A 43 -2.38 -7.88 8.79
C ALA A 43 -2.37 -8.00 7.26
N LEU A 44 -3.06 -7.08 6.58
CA LEU A 44 -3.04 -6.99 5.12
C LEU A 44 -1.60 -6.70 4.64
N PRO A 45 -0.95 -7.61 3.92
CA PRO A 45 0.37 -7.35 3.34
C PRO A 45 0.23 -6.36 2.19
N CYS A 46 1.03 -5.31 2.18
CA CYS A 46 1.14 -4.39 1.07
C CYS A 46 2.61 -4.28 0.65
N LEU A 47 2.92 -4.77 -0.55
CA LEU A 47 4.28 -4.86 -1.05
C LEU A 47 4.53 -3.78 -2.10
N PRO A 48 5.63 -3.03 -2.00
CA PRO A 48 5.96 -2.03 -3.00
C PRO A 48 6.43 -2.71 -4.28
N VAL A 49 5.92 -2.26 -5.41
CA VAL A 49 6.43 -2.67 -6.72
C VAL A 49 7.51 -1.69 -7.13
N GLN A 50 8.75 -2.01 -6.77
CA GLN A 50 9.92 -1.19 -7.07
C GLN A 50 10.37 -1.33 -8.53
N ALA A 51 10.17 -2.52 -9.10
CA ALA A 51 10.40 -2.79 -10.51
C ALA A 51 9.28 -3.69 -11.05
N LYS A 52 8.80 -3.41 -12.27
CA LYS A 52 7.74 -4.20 -12.92
C LYS A 52 8.10 -5.67 -13.06
N GLY A 53 9.38 -5.97 -13.26
CA GLY A 53 9.90 -7.35 -13.32
C GLY A 53 9.76 -8.14 -12.02
N ALA A 54 9.47 -7.50 -10.89
CA ALA A 54 9.19 -8.18 -9.63
C ALA A 54 7.75 -8.74 -9.56
N LEU A 55 6.81 -8.18 -10.33
CA LEU A 55 5.38 -8.54 -10.27
C LEU A 55 5.11 -10.05 -10.41
N PRO A 56 5.71 -10.79 -11.36
CA PRO A 56 5.48 -12.23 -11.47
C PRO A 56 5.85 -12.99 -10.20
N GLY A 57 6.97 -12.62 -9.55
CA GLY A 57 7.41 -13.24 -8.30
C GLY A 57 6.45 -12.97 -7.13
N LEU A 58 6.00 -11.71 -6.98
CA LEU A 58 5.03 -11.31 -5.96
C LEU A 58 3.70 -12.05 -6.11
N LEU A 59 3.17 -12.10 -7.33
CA LEU A 59 1.90 -12.78 -7.62
C LEU A 59 2.00 -14.30 -7.44
N ARG A 60 3.16 -14.90 -7.80
CA ARG A 60 3.44 -16.31 -7.57
C ARG A 60 3.48 -16.63 -6.08
N ALA A 61 4.10 -15.79 -5.25
CA ALA A 61 4.09 -15.94 -3.80
C ALA A 61 2.67 -15.91 -3.23
N ALA A 62 1.87 -14.89 -3.58
CA ALA A 62 0.49 -14.81 -3.15
C ALA A 62 -0.35 -16.03 -3.57
N ARG A 63 -0.11 -16.58 -4.77
CA ARG A 63 -0.77 -17.79 -5.25
C ARG A 63 -0.31 -19.03 -4.48
N SER A 64 1.00 -19.18 -4.25
CA SER A 64 1.58 -20.32 -3.52
C SER A 64 1.09 -20.40 -2.09
N GLU A 65 1.05 -19.26 -1.42
CA GLU A 65 0.60 -19.12 -0.02
C GLU A 65 -0.93 -19.04 0.11
N ASP A 66 -1.67 -19.05 -1.00
CA ASP A 66 -3.11 -18.79 -1.01
C ASP A 66 -3.43 -17.49 -0.25
N ALA A 67 -2.67 -16.42 -0.48
CA ALA A 67 -2.74 -15.17 0.24
C ALA A 67 -3.45 -14.07 -0.57
N LEU A 68 -4.12 -13.17 0.12
CA LEU A 68 -4.44 -11.86 -0.43
C LEU A 68 -3.19 -10.99 -0.44
N LEU A 69 -3.13 -9.99 -1.33
CA LEU A 69 -1.95 -9.15 -1.49
C LEU A 69 -2.33 -7.72 -1.89
N GLY A 70 -1.70 -6.73 -1.27
CA GLY A 70 -1.64 -5.35 -1.73
C GLY A 70 -0.38 -5.11 -2.57
N LEU A 71 -0.54 -4.35 -3.64
CA LEU A 71 0.56 -3.86 -4.47
C LEU A 71 0.59 -2.34 -4.38
N ALA A 72 1.67 -1.78 -3.87
CA ALA A 72 1.83 -0.34 -3.73
C ALA A 72 2.65 0.26 -4.87
N CYS A 73 2.16 1.40 -5.39
CA CYS A 73 2.90 2.32 -6.23
C CYS A 73 3.49 3.42 -5.35
N PRO A 74 4.80 3.40 -5.03
CA PRO A 74 5.38 4.35 -4.07
C PRO A 74 5.37 5.80 -4.56
N HIS A 75 5.46 6.01 -5.89
CA HIS A 75 5.53 7.33 -6.51
C HIS A 75 4.48 7.52 -7.60
N PRO A 76 3.18 7.50 -7.24
CA PRO A 76 2.10 7.55 -8.24
C PRO A 76 2.02 8.89 -8.97
N LEU A 77 2.68 9.93 -8.47
CA LEU A 77 2.70 11.28 -9.06
C LEU A 77 4.07 11.67 -9.64
N SER A 78 4.99 10.72 -9.85
CA SER A 78 6.31 10.99 -10.44
C SER A 78 6.22 11.63 -11.84
N ASP A 79 5.20 11.28 -12.60
CA ASP A 79 4.78 11.93 -13.83
C ASP A 79 3.27 11.72 -14.07
N ARG A 80 2.74 12.37 -15.12
CA ARG A 80 1.29 12.35 -15.38
C ARG A 80 0.74 10.96 -15.69
N GLY A 81 1.52 10.07 -16.29
CA GLY A 81 1.10 8.73 -16.71
C GLY A 81 1.45 7.62 -15.72
N ALA A 82 2.22 7.91 -14.67
CA ALA A 82 2.71 6.91 -13.73
C ALA A 82 1.58 6.06 -13.09
N PRO A 83 0.47 6.64 -12.62
CA PRO A 83 -0.60 5.85 -12.01
C PRO A 83 -1.19 4.83 -12.97
N GLU A 84 -1.46 5.25 -14.20
CA GLU A 84 -2.05 4.40 -15.23
C GLU A 84 -1.11 3.26 -15.63
N ARG A 85 0.16 3.58 -15.89
CA ARG A 85 1.17 2.57 -16.25
C ARG A 85 1.32 1.50 -15.16
N PHE A 86 1.27 1.90 -13.89
CA PHE A 86 1.33 0.98 -12.77
C PHE A 86 0.14 0.02 -12.75
N VAL A 87 -1.09 0.54 -12.80
CA VAL A 87 -2.31 -0.27 -12.75
C VAL A 87 -2.37 -1.22 -13.94
N VAL A 88 -2.03 -0.74 -15.15
CA VAL A 88 -1.98 -1.58 -16.35
C VAL A 88 -0.96 -2.71 -16.21
N ALA A 89 0.25 -2.42 -15.74
CA ALA A 89 1.29 -3.43 -15.55
C ALA A 89 0.89 -4.47 -14.48
N ALA A 90 0.37 -4.03 -13.33
CA ALA A 90 -0.08 -4.92 -12.26
C ALA A 90 -1.25 -5.81 -12.71
N HIS A 91 -2.22 -5.23 -13.41
CA HIS A 91 -3.36 -5.98 -13.95
C HIS A 91 -2.93 -6.96 -15.04
N GLN A 92 -2.07 -6.56 -15.97
CA GLN A 92 -1.57 -7.43 -17.03
C GLN A 92 -0.81 -8.63 -16.45
N ALA A 93 0.13 -8.39 -15.54
CA ALA A 93 0.87 -9.46 -14.87
C ALA A 93 -0.06 -10.42 -14.11
N ALA A 94 -1.09 -9.88 -13.42
CA ALA A 94 -2.08 -10.71 -12.73
C ALA A 94 -2.97 -11.52 -13.69
N ALA A 95 -3.34 -10.96 -14.83
CA ALA A 95 -4.12 -11.64 -15.85
C ALA A 95 -3.32 -12.77 -16.54
N GLU A 96 -2.05 -12.50 -16.90
CA GLU A 96 -1.12 -13.48 -17.46
C GLU A 96 -0.84 -14.64 -16.50
N ALA A 97 -0.75 -14.36 -15.20
CA ALA A 97 -0.59 -15.37 -14.14
C ALA A 97 -1.90 -16.09 -13.79
N GLU A 98 -3.03 -15.78 -14.43
CA GLU A 98 -4.37 -16.27 -14.05
C GLU A 98 -4.65 -16.12 -12.56
N HIS A 99 -4.24 -14.95 -11.99
CA HIS A 99 -4.29 -14.72 -10.57
C HIS A 99 -5.72 -14.54 -10.08
N ALA A 100 -6.19 -15.47 -9.25
CA ALA A 100 -7.55 -15.52 -8.74
C ALA A 100 -7.65 -15.25 -7.21
N ARG A 101 -6.58 -14.76 -6.59
CA ARG A 101 -6.58 -14.35 -5.17
C ARG A 101 -6.89 -12.86 -5.06
N PRO A 102 -7.52 -12.39 -3.96
CA PRO A 102 -7.81 -10.98 -3.79
C PRO A 102 -6.55 -10.11 -3.85
N LEU A 103 -6.62 -9.05 -4.64
CA LEU A 103 -5.60 -8.01 -4.71
C LEU A 103 -6.23 -6.66 -4.37
N PHE A 104 -5.44 -5.74 -3.83
CA PHE A 104 -5.77 -4.31 -3.79
C PHE A 104 -4.57 -3.49 -4.29
N LEU A 105 -4.86 -2.31 -4.85
CA LEU A 105 -3.84 -1.41 -5.35
C LEU A 105 -3.78 -0.15 -4.49
N GLN A 106 -2.60 0.15 -3.95
CA GLN A 106 -2.33 1.34 -3.14
C GLN A 106 -1.53 2.35 -3.93
N ALA A 107 -1.98 3.60 -3.91
CA ALA A 107 -1.21 4.74 -4.37
C ALA A 107 -0.55 5.47 -3.21
N GLY A 108 0.74 5.68 -3.26
CA GLY A 108 1.50 6.43 -2.26
C GLY A 108 2.23 5.57 -1.23
N PRO A 109 2.66 6.24 -0.13
CA PRO A 109 2.14 7.51 0.40
C PRO A 109 2.47 8.73 -0.47
N ILE A 110 1.45 9.52 -0.76
CA ILE A 110 1.57 10.79 -1.47
C ILE A 110 1.89 11.88 -0.45
N ARG A 111 3.06 12.50 -0.57
CA ARG A 111 3.50 13.51 0.38
C ARG A 111 2.80 14.84 0.17
N VAL A 112 2.18 15.35 1.24
CA VAL A 112 1.62 16.70 1.31
C VAL A 112 2.64 17.59 2.04
N ALA A 113 3.45 18.30 1.27
CA ALA A 113 4.56 19.07 1.83
C ALA A 113 4.14 20.42 2.43
N ARG A 114 3.04 21.02 1.94
CA ARG A 114 2.48 22.29 2.35
C ARG A 114 0.97 22.30 2.12
N ALA A 115 0.26 23.12 2.91
CA ALA A 115 -1.19 23.28 2.83
C ALA A 115 -1.63 24.55 2.08
N ASP A 116 -0.75 25.14 1.24
CA ASP A 116 -1.13 26.28 0.40
C ASP A 116 -2.04 25.86 -0.77
N ALA A 117 -2.89 26.78 -1.25
CA ALA A 117 -3.91 26.49 -2.25
C ALA A 117 -3.32 25.90 -3.55
N ASP A 118 -2.24 26.46 -4.07
CA ASP A 118 -1.63 26.02 -5.33
C ASP A 118 -1.08 24.58 -5.21
N THR A 119 -0.45 24.26 -4.06
CA THR A 119 0.04 22.90 -3.77
C THR A 119 -1.11 21.91 -3.65
N LEU A 120 -2.18 22.28 -2.91
CA LEU A 120 -3.34 21.40 -2.71
C LEU A 120 -4.12 21.17 -4.01
N ASP A 121 -4.30 22.20 -4.84
CA ASP A 121 -4.98 22.06 -6.14
C ASP A 121 -4.20 21.12 -7.08
N ALA A 122 -2.88 21.28 -7.17
CA ALA A 122 -2.03 20.40 -7.97
C ALA A 122 -2.06 18.94 -7.47
N LEU A 123 -2.05 18.74 -6.14
CA LEU A 123 -2.16 17.40 -5.54
C LEU A 123 -3.54 16.80 -5.77
N LYS A 124 -4.61 17.59 -5.64
CA LYS A 124 -5.98 17.14 -5.90
C LYS A 124 -6.16 16.63 -7.32
N ASP A 125 -5.64 17.37 -8.31
CA ASP A 125 -5.60 16.92 -9.71
C ASP A 125 -4.80 15.62 -9.86
N GLY A 126 -3.72 15.48 -9.10
CA GLY A 126 -2.93 14.24 -9.02
C GLY A 126 -3.76 13.07 -8.48
N ILE A 127 -4.50 13.29 -7.38
CA ILE A 127 -5.35 12.28 -6.74
C ILE A 127 -6.50 11.88 -7.68
N TYR A 128 -7.12 12.80 -8.42
CA TYR A 128 -8.11 12.44 -9.44
C TYR A 128 -7.50 11.46 -10.47
N ARG A 129 -6.29 11.73 -10.97
CA ARG A 129 -5.61 10.81 -11.90
C ARG A 129 -5.32 9.44 -11.28
N VAL A 130 -4.92 9.39 -10.02
CA VAL A 130 -4.72 8.15 -9.26
C VAL A 130 -6.03 7.36 -9.15
N VAL A 131 -7.10 8.01 -8.76
CA VAL A 131 -8.44 7.41 -8.65
C VAL A 131 -8.91 6.89 -10.01
N ASP A 132 -8.81 7.71 -11.07
CA ASP A 132 -9.24 7.34 -12.42
C ASP A 132 -8.35 6.23 -13.03
N ALA A 133 -7.10 6.10 -12.57
CA ALA A 133 -6.23 4.98 -12.95
C ALA A 133 -6.69 3.64 -12.39
N GLY A 134 -7.52 3.60 -11.34
CA GLY A 134 -8.11 2.36 -10.82
C GLY A 134 -7.54 1.87 -9.49
N PHE A 135 -6.83 2.72 -8.74
CA PHE A 135 -6.42 2.39 -7.38
C PHE A 135 -7.62 2.26 -6.44
N SER A 136 -7.51 1.40 -5.44
CA SER A 136 -8.55 1.16 -4.44
C SER A 136 -8.21 1.71 -3.04
N LEU A 137 -6.97 2.15 -2.85
CA LEU A 137 -6.46 2.79 -1.63
C LEU A 137 -5.57 3.97 -2.00
N VAL A 138 -5.85 5.12 -1.41
CA VAL A 138 -4.99 6.31 -1.50
C VAL A 138 -4.37 6.56 -0.12
N SER A 139 -3.05 6.62 -0.07
CA SER A 139 -2.28 6.91 1.15
C SER A 139 -1.69 8.31 1.05
N LEU A 140 -1.95 9.16 2.06
CA LEU A 140 -1.41 10.52 2.16
C LEU A 140 -0.41 10.60 3.31
N ASP A 141 0.72 11.25 3.06
CA ASP A 141 1.74 11.54 4.07
C ASP A 141 1.66 13.01 4.49
N LEU A 142 1.15 13.26 5.70
CA LEU A 142 0.95 14.57 6.31
C LEU A 142 2.07 14.94 7.29
N SER A 143 3.15 14.17 7.35
CA SER A 143 4.22 14.31 8.35
C SER A 143 4.95 15.66 8.32
N ARG A 144 4.73 16.48 7.30
CA ARG A 144 5.34 17.81 7.15
C ARG A 144 4.43 18.96 7.60
N LEU A 145 3.19 18.66 7.92
CA LEU A 145 2.18 19.64 8.33
C LEU A 145 2.01 19.63 9.85
N ASP A 146 1.49 20.71 10.40
CA ASP A 146 0.93 20.68 11.75
C ASP A 146 -0.48 20.04 11.73
N SER A 147 -1.06 19.83 12.92
CA SER A 147 -2.35 19.13 13.03
C SER A 147 -3.51 19.88 12.39
N TYR A 148 -3.51 21.23 12.37
CA TYR A 148 -4.56 22.02 11.76
C TYR A 148 -4.41 22.03 10.24
N GLU A 149 -3.20 22.28 9.74
CA GLU A 149 -2.87 22.22 8.33
C GLU A 149 -3.19 20.83 7.75
N ALA A 150 -2.93 19.77 8.51
CA ALA A 150 -3.22 18.40 8.10
C ALA A 150 -4.72 18.15 7.91
N VAL A 151 -5.57 18.64 8.84
CA VAL A 151 -7.03 18.52 8.71
C VAL A 151 -7.53 19.28 7.48
N GLU A 152 -7.09 20.53 7.29
CA GLU A 152 -7.48 21.36 6.14
C GLU A 152 -7.03 20.73 4.82
N ALA A 153 -5.78 20.24 4.77
CA ALA A 153 -5.24 19.59 3.59
C ALA A 153 -6.03 18.32 3.21
N VAL A 154 -6.32 17.45 4.18
CA VAL A 154 -7.11 16.24 3.91
C VAL A 154 -8.51 16.61 3.41
N ASN A 155 -9.18 17.58 4.07
CA ASN A 155 -10.51 18.02 3.63
C ASN A 155 -10.51 18.56 2.19
N ALA A 156 -9.45 19.26 1.78
CA ALA A 156 -9.31 19.76 0.41
C ALA A 156 -9.05 18.65 -0.61
N LEU A 157 -8.32 17.59 -0.21
CA LEU A 157 -7.81 16.54 -1.11
C LEU A 157 -8.72 15.31 -1.23
N VAL A 158 -9.60 15.07 -0.25
CA VAL A 158 -10.27 13.77 -0.11
C VAL A 158 -11.44 13.53 -1.06
N ALA A 159 -12.01 14.59 -1.66
CA ALA A 159 -13.19 14.48 -2.51
C ALA A 159 -13.10 13.36 -3.58
N PRO A 160 -12.00 13.23 -4.36
CA PRO A 160 -11.90 12.17 -5.37
C PRO A 160 -11.99 10.75 -4.78
N VAL A 161 -11.49 10.57 -3.56
CA VAL A 161 -11.45 9.29 -2.85
C VAL A 161 -12.84 8.94 -2.30
N THR A 162 -13.51 9.90 -1.66
CA THR A 162 -14.84 9.72 -1.05
C THR A 162 -15.95 9.58 -2.09
N GLU A 163 -15.90 10.34 -3.19
CA GLU A 163 -16.85 10.23 -4.31
C GLU A 163 -16.86 8.85 -4.97
N ARG A 164 -15.76 8.12 -4.89
CA ARG A 164 -15.60 6.76 -5.44
C ARG A 164 -15.63 5.68 -4.37
N GLU A 165 -15.91 6.04 -3.11
CA GLU A 165 -15.95 5.13 -1.96
C GLU A 165 -14.67 4.31 -1.78
N LEU A 166 -13.51 4.89 -2.13
CA LEU A 166 -12.21 4.24 -2.00
C LEU A 166 -11.69 4.34 -0.57
N ALA A 167 -10.75 3.47 -0.22
CA ALA A 167 -10.10 3.52 1.09
C ALA A 167 -9.10 4.68 1.18
N LEU A 168 -9.04 5.31 2.36
CA LEU A 168 -8.12 6.38 2.71
C LEU A 168 -7.19 5.94 3.82
N GLU A 169 -5.90 6.15 3.61
CA GLU A 169 -4.85 5.96 4.61
C GLU A 169 -4.14 7.28 4.87
N LEU A 170 -3.86 7.58 6.14
CA LEU A 170 -3.19 8.81 6.53
C LEU A 170 -1.99 8.54 7.43
N THR A 171 -0.81 9.04 7.04
CA THR A 171 0.31 9.22 7.98
C THR A 171 0.12 10.57 8.66
N GLY A 172 0.07 10.59 9.98
CA GLY A 172 -0.23 11.78 10.76
C GLY A 172 0.89 12.83 10.74
N PRO A 173 0.61 14.02 11.27
CA PRO A 173 1.56 15.11 11.34
C PRO A 173 2.74 14.79 12.26
N ALA A 174 3.86 15.49 12.05
CA ALA A 174 5.01 15.37 12.94
C ALA A 174 4.63 15.80 14.36
N ALA A 175 4.85 14.92 15.32
CA ALA A 175 4.48 15.17 16.71
C ALA A 175 5.59 15.87 17.48
N SER A 176 5.34 17.10 17.93
CA SER A 176 6.19 17.77 18.93
C SER A 176 5.86 17.39 20.37
N GLY A 177 4.71 16.71 20.61
CA GLY A 177 4.19 16.37 21.93
C GLY A 177 3.82 14.91 22.17
N GLY A 178 4.00 14.06 21.17
CA GLY A 178 3.64 12.64 21.22
C GLY A 178 2.74 12.21 20.05
N PHE A 179 3.02 11.01 19.51
CA PHE A 179 2.29 10.51 18.34
C PHE A 179 0.79 10.33 18.60
N VAL A 180 0.42 9.78 19.74
CA VAL A 180 -0.99 9.50 20.07
C VAL A 180 -1.83 10.78 20.08
N ASP A 181 -1.33 11.86 20.67
CA ASP A 181 -2.06 13.13 20.76
C ASP A 181 -2.17 13.82 19.40
N ALA A 182 -1.11 13.77 18.58
CA ALA A 182 -1.13 14.35 17.23
C ALA A 182 -2.15 13.63 16.34
N TYR A 183 -2.18 12.29 16.38
CA TYR A 183 -3.16 11.50 15.65
C TYR A 183 -4.58 11.70 16.18
N ARG A 184 -4.76 11.81 17.50
CA ARG A 184 -6.07 12.13 18.09
C ARG A 184 -6.60 13.47 17.57
N THR A 185 -5.79 14.50 17.59
CA THR A 185 -6.17 15.84 17.09
C THR A 185 -6.56 15.80 15.60
N LEU A 186 -5.78 15.08 14.77
CA LEU A 186 -6.09 14.90 13.36
C LEU A 186 -7.43 14.18 13.17
N LEU A 187 -7.63 13.04 13.83
CA LEU A 187 -8.83 12.23 13.65
C LEU A 187 -10.09 12.93 14.19
N GLU A 188 -9.99 13.66 15.30
CA GLU A 188 -11.10 14.49 15.81
C GLU A 188 -11.50 15.57 14.81
N GLY A 189 -10.52 16.29 14.24
CA GLY A 189 -10.77 17.29 13.22
C GLY A 189 -11.45 16.69 11.99
N LEU A 190 -10.94 15.58 11.47
CA LEU A 190 -11.52 14.90 10.30
C LEU A 190 -12.93 14.38 10.56
N ARG A 191 -13.21 13.86 11.76
CA ARG A 191 -14.55 13.42 12.17
C ARG A 191 -15.56 14.59 12.15
N GLN A 192 -15.15 15.80 12.56
CA GLN A 192 -15.99 16.99 12.48
C GLN A 192 -16.35 17.34 11.02
N TRP A 193 -15.44 17.12 10.08
CA TRP A 193 -15.65 17.29 8.64
C TRP A 193 -16.31 16.09 7.97
N LYS A 194 -16.61 15.02 8.73
CA LYS A 194 -17.20 13.75 8.23
C LYS A 194 -16.33 13.07 7.16
N VAL A 195 -15.03 13.24 7.27
CA VAL A 195 -14.07 12.54 6.40
C VAL A 195 -13.80 11.14 6.97
N PRO A 196 -14.16 10.07 6.27
CA PRO A 196 -13.85 8.72 6.70
C PRO A 196 -12.36 8.42 6.52
N VAL A 197 -11.74 7.85 7.54
CA VAL A 197 -10.36 7.34 7.49
C VAL A 197 -10.40 5.85 7.74
N ASP A 198 -9.79 5.04 6.87
CA ASP A 198 -9.78 3.59 7.04
C ASP A 198 -8.52 3.10 7.73
N PHE A 199 -7.39 3.73 7.42
CA PHE A 199 -6.10 3.35 7.96
C PHE A 199 -5.38 4.57 8.55
N VAL A 200 -4.95 4.41 9.79
CA VAL A 200 -4.03 5.32 10.47
C VAL A 200 -2.63 4.73 10.31
N ARG A 201 -1.77 5.38 9.53
CA ARG A 201 -0.45 4.87 9.18
C ARG A 201 0.63 5.50 10.07
N VAL A 202 1.47 4.65 10.66
CA VAL A 202 2.63 5.04 11.46
C VAL A 202 3.89 4.53 10.77
N PRO A 203 4.92 5.37 10.53
CA PRO A 203 6.19 4.89 10.02
C PRO A 203 6.89 4.00 11.04
N GLU A 204 7.54 2.92 10.60
CA GLU A 204 8.26 1.99 11.49
C GLU A 204 9.30 2.72 12.36
N SER A 205 9.98 3.73 11.81
CA SER A 205 10.97 4.54 12.51
C SER A 205 10.43 5.29 13.74
N ALA A 206 9.11 5.46 13.83
CA ALA A 206 8.46 6.08 14.98
C ALA A 206 8.16 5.09 16.13
N LEU A 207 8.33 3.80 15.88
CA LEU A 207 8.00 2.72 16.81
C LEU A 207 9.19 2.24 17.65
N GLY A 208 10.33 2.91 17.55
CA GLY A 208 11.54 2.60 18.30
C GLY A 208 12.72 2.14 17.44
N GLU A 209 13.85 1.88 18.08
CA GLU A 209 15.06 1.33 17.47
C GLU A 209 15.20 -0.16 17.85
N GLY A 210 15.31 -1.02 16.84
CA GLY A 210 15.53 -2.47 17.01
C GLY A 210 14.24 -3.26 17.23
N GLU A 211 13.55 -3.11 18.36
CA GLU A 211 12.26 -3.75 18.62
C GLU A 211 11.13 -2.71 18.69
N PRO A 212 9.94 -3.04 18.11
CA PRO A 212 8.81 -2.13 18.17
C PRO A 212 8.32 -1.87 19.61
N ASP A 213 8.02 -0.61 19.93
CA ASP A 213 7.33 -0.27 21.18
C ASP A 213 5.88 -0.78 21.16
N VAL A 214 5.67 -1.97 21.73
CA VAL A 214 4.38 -2.64 21.80
C VAL A 214 3.33 -1.82 22.56
N ARG A 215 3.75 -0.98 23.54
CA ARG A 215 2.81 -0.14 24.30
C ARG A 215 2.28 0.98 23.42
N LEU A 216 3.17 1.65 22.71
CA LEU A 216 2.80 2.68 21.73
C LEU A 216 1.89 2.09 20.64
N LEU A 217 2.26 0.92 20.09
CA LEU A 217 1.43 0.22 19.09
C LEU A 217 0.01 -0.03 19.58
N ARG A 218 -0.15 -0.58 20.80
CA ARG A 218 -1.48 -0.84 21.36
C ARG A 218 -2.28 0.43 21.59
N SER A 219 -1.65 1.49 22.12
CA SER A 219 -2.31 2.79 22.28
C SER A 219 -2.79 3.37 20.95
N LEU A 220 -2.02 3.19 19.87
CA LEU A 220 -2.39 3.63 18.53
C LEU A 220 -3.48 2.74 17.89
N VAL A 221 -3.48 1.43 18.16
CA VAL A 221 -4.55 0.52 17.75
C VAL A 221 -5.87 0.91 18.42
N GLU A 222 -5.85 1.16 19.73
CA GLU A 222 -7.02 1.61 20.48
C GLU A 222 -7.52 2.97 19.97
N LEU A 223 -6.61 3.92 19.74
CA LEU A 223 -6.95 5.22 19.17
C LEU A 223 -7.60 5.07 17.78
N ALA A 224 -7.02 4.29 16.87
CA ALA A 224 -7.60 4.10 15.54
C ALA A 224 -9.02 3.53 15.63
N ALA A 225 -9.25 2.55 16.52
CA ALA A 225 -10.55 1.95 16.73
C ALA A 225 -11.60 2.93 17.28
N GLU A 226 -11.23 3.94 18.08
CA GLU A 226 -12.13 5.02 18.55
C GLU A 226 -12.73 5.83 17.38
N TYR A 227 -12.10 5.79 16.21
CA TYR A 227 -12.49 6.53 15.00
C TYR A 227 -12.89 5.62 13.83
N ASP A 228 -13.26 4.38 14.11
CA ASP A 228 -13.66 3.36 13.11
C ASP A 228 -12.56 3.08 12.05
N ALA A 229 -11.30 3.37 12.39
CA ALA A 229 -10.12 3.11 11.58
C ALA A 229 -9.32 1.92 12.13
N VAL A 230 -8.33 1.47 11.37
CA VAL A 230 -7.36 0.47 11.82
C VAL A 230 -5.93 0.99 11.71
N LEU A 231 -5.06 0.49 12.57
CA LEU A 231 -3.64 0.86 12.51
C LEU A 231 -2.95 0.14 11.34
N SER A 232 -2.17 0.89 10.58
CA SER A 232 -1.19 0.37 9.62
C SER A 232 0.22 0.81 9.98
N VAL A 233 1.21 -0.04 9.67
CA VAL A 233 2.63 0.28 9.81
C VAL A 233 3.23 0.45 8.44
N GLY A 234 3.89 1.60 8.22
CA GLY A 234 4.56 1.91 6.97
C GLY A 234 6.06 1.71 7.06
N GLU A 235 6.69 1.47 5.92
CA GLU A 235 8.14 1.33 5.77
C GLU A 235 8.73 0.16 6.58
N ALA A 236 7.88 -0.84 6.90
CA ALA A 236 8.28 -2.00 7.67
C ALA A 236 9.30 -2.87 6.90
N GLY A 237 10.22 -3.47 7.65
CA GLY A 237 11.11 -4.49 7.13
C GLY A 237 12.43 -3.97 6.56
N ALA A 238 12.83 -2.75 6.87
CA ALA A 238 14.23 -2.37 6.66
C ALA A 238 15.16 -3.27 7.50
N THR A 239 14.62 -3.92 8.52
CA THR A 239 15.40 -4.64 9.51
C THR A 239 14.92 -6.05 9.85
N LEU A 240 13.64 -6.41 9.66
CA LEU A 240 13.15 -7.53 10.44
C LEU A 240 11.89 -8.20 9.86
N ALA A 241 12.04 -9.27 9.08
CA ALA A 241 11.00 -10.30 9.01
C ALA A 241 10.56 -10.76 10.42
N GLY A 242 11.47 -10.75 11.39
CA GLY A 242 11.20 -11.06 12.80
C GLY A 242 10.32 -10.06 13.54
N GLY A 243 10.21 -8.79 13.10
CA GLY A 243 9.34 -7.76 13.71
C GLY A 243 7.87 -7.83 13.23
N LEU A 244 7.61 -8.38 12.05
CA LEU A 244 6.26 -8.42 11.47
C LEU A 244 5.23 -9.18 12.32
N PRO A 245 5.53 -10.35 12.92
CA PRO A 245 4.60 -11.03 13.83
C PRO A 245 4.23 -10.19 15.05
N THR A 246 5.14 -9.34 15.54
CA THR A 246 4.89 -8.45 16.67
C THR A 246 3.83 -7.41 16.33
N TYR A 247 3.83 -6.87 15.12
CA TYR A 247 2.79 -5.94 14.66
C TYR A 247 1.42 -6.62 14.64
N VAL A 248 1.33 -7.83 14.08
CA VAL A 248 0.09 -8.61 14.07
C VAL A 248 -0.41 -8.89 15.48
N ALA A 249 0.48 -9.32 16.38
CA ALA A 249 0.15 -9.60 17.78
C ALA A 249 -0.28 -8.35 18.56
N ALA A 250 0.19 -7.15 18.16
CA ALA A 250 -0.22 -5.88 18.75
C ALA A 250 -1.57 -5.37 18.22
N GLY A 251 -2.11 -5.95 17.15
CA GLY A 251 -3.39 -5.56 16.56
C GLY A 251 -3.28 -4.68 15.30
N VAL A 252 -2.09 -4.54 14.73
CA VAL A 252 -1.91 -3.88 13.43
C VAL A 252 -2.63 -4.67 12.34
N ARG A 253 -3.35 -3.98 11.45
CA ARG A 253 -4.21 -4.62 10.44
C ARG A 253 -3.72 -4.48 9.01
N LYS A 254 -2.70 -3.67 8.76
CA LYS A 254 -2.04 -3.53 7.47
C LYS A 254 -0.57 -3.20 7.68
N VAL A 255 0.30 -3.74 6.83
CA VAL A 255 1.73 -3.45 6.87
C VAL A 255 2.26 -3.21 5.46
N ASP A 256 2.89 -2.04 5.25
CA ASP A 256 3.61 -1.71 4.03
C ASP A 256 5.07 -2.16 4.20
N CYS A 257 5.43 -3.26 3.53
CA CYS A 257 6.75 -3.86 3.63
C CYS A 257 7.68 -3.32 2.55
N VAL A 258 8.47 -2.31 2.86
CA VAL A 258 9.39 -1.68 1.89
C VAL A 258 10.79 -2.33 1.91
N GLY A 259 11.22 -2.74 3.05
CA GLY A 259 12.53 -3.17 3.51
C GLY A 259 13.51 -3.77 2.52
N GLY A 260 13.39 -5.05 2.25
CA GLY A 260 14.32 -5.80 1.40
C GLY A 260 14.10 -5.60 -0.10
N PHE A 261 12.88 -5.28 -0.51
CA PHE A 261 12.46 -5.35 -1.92
C PHE A 261 13.26 -4.45 -2.88
N GLU A 262 13.61 -3.23 -2.49
CA GLU A 262 14.42 -2.38 -3.36
C GLU A 262 15.84 -2.90 -3.52
N ARG A 263 16.49 -3.27 -2.43
CA ARG A 263 17.83 -3.83 -2.46
C ARG A 263 17.88 -5.12 -3.27
N LEU A 264 16.88 -5.99 -3.14
CA LEU A 264 16.74 -7.20 -3.93
C LEU A 264 16.54 -6.86 -5.40
N SER A 265 15.66 -5.93 -5.69
CA SER A 265 15.38 -5.48 -7.06
C SER A 265 16.63 -4.88 -7.72
N LEU A 266 17.32 -3.97 -7.05
CA LEU A 266 18.60 -3.42 -7.52
C LEU A 266 19.66 -4.52 -7.72
N GLY A 267 19.60 -5.59 -6.92
CA GLY A 267 20.46 -6.75 -7.05
C GLY A 267 20.38 -7.47 -8.40
N ALA A 268 19.34 -7.24 -9.20
CA ALA A 268 19.22 -7.80 -10.54
C ALA A 268 20.09 -7.07 -11.59
N TRP A 269 20.40 -5.79 -11.38
CA TRP A 269 21.24 -5.01 -12.29
C TRP A 269 22.74 -5.19 -12.01
N PRO A 270 23.63 -4.94 -13.00
CA PRO A 270 25.07 -4.90 -12.82
C PRO A 270 25.52 -3.86 -11.79
N LEU A 271 26.71 -4.06 -11.20
CA LEU A 271 27.22 -3.21 -10.11
C LEU A 271 27.38 -1.73 -10.51
N ASP A 272 27.82 -1.46 -11.72
CA ASP A 272 27.97 -0.12 -12.26
C ASP A 272 26.61 0.61 -12.40
N VAL A 273 25.58 -0.11 -12.82
CA VAL A 273 24.21 0.41 -12.88
C VAL A 273 23.68 0.73 -11.49
N ARG A 274 23.92 -0.16 -10.50
CA ARG A 274 23.52 0.08 -9.09
C ARG A 274 24.19 1.32 -8.53
N ALA A 275 25.51 1.46 -8.72
CA ALA A 275 26.25 2.63 -8.27
C ALA A 275 25.70 3.93 -8.88
N SER A 276 25.35 3.91 -10.17
CA SER A 276 24.73 5.07 -10.85
C SER A 276 23.35 5.40 -10.27
N VAL A 277 22.54 4.39 -9.88
CA VAL A 277 21.24 4.61 -9.23
C VAL A 277 21.43 5.24 -7.85
N GLU A 278 22.37 4.72 -7.06
CA GLU A 278 22.69 5.25 -5.72
C GLU A 278 23.21 6.69 -5.77
N GLU A 279 24.05 7.01 -6.75
CA GLU A 279 24.57 8.36 -6.96
C GLU A 279 23.44 9.34 -7.34
N LYS A 280 22.58 8.97 -8.28
CA LYS A 280 21.41 9.77 -8.67
C LYS A 280 20.46 10.00 -7.50
N ALA A 281 20.32 9.01 -6.66
CA ALA A 281 19.55 9.06 -5.45
C ALA A 281 20.05 10.09 -4.46
N ALA A 282 21.33 9.97 -4.14
CA ALA A 282 21.98 10.89 -3.23
C ALA A 282 21.90 12.33 -3.77
N ALA A 283 22.09 12.52 -5.07
CA ALA A 283 21.98 13.82 -5.73
C ALA A 283 20.55 14.40 -5.69
N ALA A 284 19.52 13.54 -5.74
CA ALA A 284 18.12 13.94 -5.70
C ALA A 284 17.55 14.05 -4.27
N GLY A 285 18.34 13.69 -3.23
CA GLY A 285 17.87 13.65 -1.83
C GLY A 285 16.74 12.65 -1.62
N LEU A 286 16.64 11.63 -2.45
CA LEU A 286 15.63 10.58 -2.33
C LEU A 286 16.04 9.57 -1.25
N PRO A 287 15.13 9.10 -0.41
CA PRO A 287 15.46 8.05 0.55
C PRO A 287 15.86 6.77 -0.19
N ALA A 288 16.90 6.11 0.28
CA ALA A 288 17.22 4.75 -0.11
C ALA A 288 15.96 3.89 0.09
N GLY A 289 15.53 3.13 -0.88
CA GLY A 289 14.29 2.34 -0.81
C GLY A 289 13.16 2.83 -1.71
N GLN A 290 13.33 3.96 -2.38
CA GLN A 290 12.31 4.53 -3.27
C GLN A 290 12.81 4.90 -4.66
N LEU A 291 14.04 4.53 -4.97
CA LEU A 291 14.74 5.00 -6.16
C LEU A 291 14.36 4.26 -7.42
N LEU A 292 14.27 2.95 -7.29
CA LEU A 292 14.10 2.09 -8.44
C LEU A 292 12.77 2.36 -9.14
N SER A 293 11.70 2.58 -8.37
CA SER A 293 10.37 2.88 -8.91
C SER A 293 10.30 4.20 -9.68
N VAL A 294 11.21 5.16 -9.39
CA VAL A 294 11.31 6.44 -10.11
C VAL A 294 12.21 6.31 -11.33
N LEU A 295 13.27 5.51 -11.23
CA LEU A 295 14.33 5.43 -12.23
C LEU A 295 14.25 4.21 -13.15
N GLU A 296 13.36 3.24 -12.90
CA GLU A 296 13.28 1.98 -13.65
C GLU A 296 13.26 2.20 -15.17
N GLU A 297 12.48 3.17 -15.64
CA GLU A 297 12.35 3.46 -17.07
C GLU A 297 13.64 4.05 -17.71
N GLN A 298 14.58 4.53 -16.87
CA GLN A 298 15.86 5.09 -17.29
C GLN A 298 17.00 4.06 -17.20
N LEU A 299 16.72 2.87 -16.67
CA LEU A 299 17.70 1.81 -16.52
C LEU A 299 17.76 0.94 -17.78
N PRO A 300 18.91 0.33 -18.05
CA PRO A 300 19.00 -0.64 -19.14
C PRO A 300 18.05 -1.82 -18.87
N PRO A 301 17.44 -2.39 -19.92
CA PRO A 301 16.57 -3.54 -19.77
C PRO A 301 17.34 -4.72 -19.18
N LEU A 302 16.68 -5.45 -18.27
CA LEU A 302 17.22 -6.71 -17.74
C LEU A 302 17.25 -7.78 -18.84
N ASP A 303 18.32 -8.54 -18.90
CA ASP A 303 18.36 -9.79 -19.67
C ASP A 303 17.47 -10.88 -19.02
N ASP A 304 17.29 -12.01 -19.69
CA ASP A 304 16.39 -13.06 -19.23
C ASP A 304 16.86 -13.64 -17.88
N ALA A 305 18.16 -13.85 -17.69
CA ALA A 305 18.72 -14.40 -16.46
C ALA A 305 18.51 -13.44 -15.26
N ALA A 306 18.71 -12.14 -15.50
CA ALA A 306 18.47 -11.12 -14.48
C ALA A 306 16.98 -10.97 -14.14
N ARG A 307 16.09 -11.11 -15.13
CA ARG A 307 14.63 -11.15 -14.91
C ARG A 307 14.20 -12.37 -14.07
N GLU A 308 14.68 -13.56 -14.42
CA GLU A 308 14.42 -14.79 -13.64
C GLU A 308 14.94 -14.66 -12.20
N LYS A 309 16.13 -14.06 -12.03
CA LYS A 309 16.69 -13.80 -10.70
C LYS A 309 15.82 -12.86 -9.90
N LEU A 310 15.37 -11.74 -10.50
CA LEU A 310 14.50 -10.75 -9.84
C LEU A 310 13.18 -11.39 -9.42
N GLU A 311 12.56 -12.18 -10.30
CA GLU A 311 11.35 -12.93 -10.01
C GLU A 311 11.53 -13.90 -8.84
N ALA A 312 12.62 -14.68 -8.84
CA ALA A 312 12.90 -15.66 -7.78
C ALA A 312 13.12 -14.96 -6.43
N LEU A 313 13.91 -13.89 -6.38
CA LEU A 313 14.16 -13.12 -5.16
C LEU A 313 12.88 -12.48 -4.63
N SER A 314 12.07 -11.88 -5.50
CA SER A 314 10.80 -11.27 -5.13
C SER A 314 9.80 -12.30 -4.60
N PHE A 315 9.79 -13.51 -5.18
CA PHE A 315 8.99 -14.63 -4.70
C PHE A 315 9.40 -15.05 -3.28
N MET A 316 10.69 -15.22 -3.05
CA MET A 316 11.20 -15.66 -1.72
C MET A 316 10.86 -14.63 -0.64
N GLU A 317 11.19 -13.37 -0.85
CA GLU A 317 10.93 -12.30 0.11
C GLU A 317 9.44 -12.13 0.38
N ALA A 318 8.61 -12.14 -0.68
CA ALA A 318 7.17 -12.05 -0.51
C ALA A 318 6.59 -13.22 0.28
N THR A 319 7.06 -14.45 0.04
CA THR A 319 6.63 -15.64 0.79
C THR A 319 6.92 -15.50 2.29
N GLU A 320 8.12 -15.04 2.65
CA GLU A 320 8.50 -14.79 4.05
C GLU A 320 7.61 -13.73 4.71
N VAL A 321 7.38 -12.61 4.03
CA VAL A 321 6.52 -11.53 4.51
C VAL A 321 5.07 -11.99 4.68
N LEU A 322 4.51 -12.71 3.70
CA LEU A 322 3.14 -13.22 3.78
C LEU A 322 2.95 -14.16 4.97
N ALA A 323 3.92 -15.05 5.21
CA ALA A 323 3.90 -15.94 6.37
C ALA A 323 4.00 -15.17 7.69
N ALA A 324 4.93 -14.20 7.79
CA ALA A 324 5.15 -13.41 8.99
C ALA A 324 3.94 -12.54 9.37
N LEU A 325 3.16 -12.07 8.40
CA LEU A 325 1.93 -11.30 8.61
C LEU A 325 0.69 -12.17 8.82
N GLY A 326 0.82 -13.49 8.83
CA GLY A 326 -0.30 -14.43 8.98
C GLY A 326 -1.21 -14.49 7.75
N ALA A 327 -0.75 -14.00 6.60
CA ALA A 327 -1.57 -13.89 5.40
C ALA A 327 -1.74 -15.21 4.63
N THR A 328 -1.00 -16.27 4.98
CA THR A 328 -1.15 -17.61 4.40
C THR A 328 -2.59 -18.14 4.55
N ARG A 329 -3.16 -18.69 3.48
CA ARG A 329 -4.54 -19.24 3.39
C ARG A 329 -5.66 -18.20 3.51
N THR A 330 -5.37 -16.92 3.43
CA THR A 330 -6.38 -15.85 3.48
C THR A 330 -7.09 -15.63 2.16
N GLY A 331 -6.50 -16.02 1.04
CA GLY A 331 -7.02 -15.75 -0.30
C GLY A 331 -8.39 -16.37 -0.54
N GLN A 332 -8.49 -17.70 -0.47
CA GLN A 332 -9.78 -18.37 -0.67
C GLN A 332 -10.76 -18.14 0.48
N ALA A 333 -10.26 -18.02 1.73
CA ALA A 333 -11.10 -17.69 2.87
C ALA A 333 -11.84 -16.36 2.66
N SER A 334 -11.12 -15.32 2.24
CA SER A 334 -11.71 -14.01 1.93
C SER A 334 -12.71 -14.08 0.78
N LEU A 335 -12.38 -14.80 -0.31
CA LEU A 335 -13.30 -14.95 -1.43
C LEU A 335 -14.63 -15.62 -1.02
N ARG A 336 -14.57 -16.68 -0.20
CA ARG A 336 -15.79 -17.37 0.29
C ARG A 336 -16.63 -16.44 1.14
N PHE A 337 -16.03 -15.79 2.13
CA PHE A 337 -16.73 -14.85 3.01
C PHE A 337 -17.44 -13.73 2.22
N LEU A 338 -16.73 -13.12 1.26
CA LEU A 338 -17.29 -12.05 0.44
C LEU A 338 -18.41 -12.52 -0.51
N ALA A 339 -18.33 -13.76 -0.99
CA ALA A 339 -19.36 -14.34 -1.85
C ALA A 339 -20.63 -14.72 -1.08
N GLU A 340 -20.52 -15.09 0.22
CA GLU A 340 -21.64 -15.45 1.09
C GLU A 340 -22.45 -14.23 1.53
N LYS A 341 -21.78 -13.15 1.96
CA LYS A 341 -22.45 -11.90 2.37
C LYS A 341 -23.34 -11.23 1.31
N ARG A 342 -23.23 -11.61 0.06
CA ARG A 342 -24.08 -11.12 -1.04
C ARG A 342 -25.25 -12.05 -1.36
N GLY A 343 -25.39 -13.16 -0.65
CA GLY A 343 -26.52 -14.10 -0.80
C GLY A 343 -27.72 -13.77 0.09
N ASP A 344 -27.48 -12.90 1.07
CA ASP A 344 -28.47 -12.34 1.98
C ASP A 344 -28.87 -10.90 1.57
#